data_09ed6acbcda9928566275136fc59abc8
#
_entry.id   09ed6acbcda9928566275136fc59abc8
#
_cell.length_a   1.000
_cell.length_b   1.000
_cell.length_c   1.000
_cell.angle_alpha   90.00
_cell.angle_beta   90.00
_cell.angle_gamma   90.00
#
_symmetry.space_group_name_H-M   'P 1'
#
loop_
_entity.id
_entity.type
_entity.pdbx_description
1 polymer ?
#
loop_
_entity_poly.entity_id
_entity_poly.type
_entity_poly.pdbx_seq_one_letter_code
_entity_poly.pdbx_strand_id
1 'polypeptide(L)'
;MLRAIKHIIFVSDFFVNEVRGGGELNDWEIICIFRSQGCVVEQLNSHKVTAKIIKNKISLGYKFVISNFTRLKEECVDLLTKESEYIIIEHDHKYIKSRNPMGYPDFKVPEDKIINYDFYKSSKATFCQSSFQTSILEKNLKINN
;
A
#
# COMPACT_ATOMS: atom_id res chain seq x y z
N MET A 1 9.45 7.37 -30.25
CA MET A 1 8.31 7.74 -29.37
C MET A 1 8.83 7.93 -27.96
N LEU A 2 8.83 9.16 -27.44
CA LEU A 2 9.22 9.41 -26.06
C LEU A 2 8.16 8.77 -25.14
N ARG A 3 8.55 7.83 -24.29
CA ARG A 3 7.66 7.30 -23.25
C ARG A 3 7.35 8.44 -22.27
N ALA A 4 6.08 8.69 -22.02
CA ALA A 4 5.67 9.65 -20.99
C ALA A 4 6.29 9.25 -19.64
N ILE A 5 6.90 10.22 -18.97
CA ILE A 5 7.49 10.01 -17.64
C ILE A 5 6.34 9.67 -16.66
N LYS A 6 6.46 8.54 -15.98
CA LYS A 6 5.50 8.13 -14.96
C LYS A 6 5.86 8.77 -13.62
N HIS A 7 4.89 9.41 -13.00
CA HIS A 7 5.02 10.01 -11.68
C HIS A 7 4.33 9.15 -10.63
N ILE A 8 5.03 8.86 -9.55
CA ILE A 8 4.59 7.98 -8.46
C ILE A 8 4.73 8.72 -7.13
N ILE A 9 3.69 8.66 -6.31
CA ILE A 9 3.77 8.94 -4.87
C ILE A 9 3.90 7.59 -4.16
N PHE A 10 5.01 7.40 -3.47
CA PHE A 10 5.23 6.25 -2.60
C PHE A 10 4.92 6.65 -1.16
N VAL A 11 3.87 6.05 -0.59
CA VAL A 11 3.39 6.35 0.77
C VAL A 11 3.81 5.22 1.70
N SER A 12 4.49 5.57 2.79
CA SER A 12 4.83 4.64 3.88
C SER A 12 4.85 5.35 5.23
N ASP A 13 4.72 4.63 6.33
CA ASP A 13 4.79 5.22 7.67
C ASP A 13 6.19 5.78 7.95
N PHE A 14 7.23 5.05 7.52
CA PHE A 14 8.63 5.44 7.61
C PHE A 14 9.38 5.06 6.33
N PHE A 15 10.54 5.68 6.12
CA PHE A 15 11.48 5.34 5.06
C PHE A 15 12.84 4.97 5.63
N VAL A 16 13.71 4.36 4.82
CA VAL A 16 15.01 3.80 5.24
C VAL A 16 15.95 4.80 5.89
N ASN A 17 15.82 6.07 5.57
CA ASN A 17 16.60 7.17 6.19
C ASN A 17 16.09 7.54 7.59
N GLU A 18 14.88 7.11 7.96
CA GLU A 18 14.29 7.34 9.28
C GLU A 18 14.40 6.08 10.16
N VAL A 19 14.07 4.92 9.60
CA VAL A 19 14.07 3.60 10.27
C VAL A 19 14.67 2.57 9.33
N ARG A 20 15.57 1.72 9.81
CA ARG A 20 16.19 0.64 9.04
C ARG A 20 15.59 -0.71 9.42
N GLY A 21 14.31 -0.88 9.16
CA GLY A 21 13.60 -2.16 9.29
C GLY A 21 13.52 -2.91 7.96
N GLY A 22 13.07 -4.17 8.02
CA GLY A 22 12.94 -5.00 6.82
C GLY A 22 11.94 -4.43 5.80
N GLY A 23 10.83 -3.86 6.28
CA GLY A 23 9.83 -3.20 5.43
C GLY A 23 10.40 -1.98 4.71
N GLU A 24 11.10 -1.11 5.43
CA GLU A 24 11.68 0.12 4.88
C GLU A 24 12.81 -0.18 3.88
N LEU A 25 13.61 -1.23 4.12
CA LEU A 25 14.63 -1.69 3.16
C LEU A 25 13.97 -2.24 1.88
N ASN A 26 12.93 -3.05 2.02
CA ASN A 26 12.18 -3.56 0.87
C ASN A 26 11.52 -2.41 0.07
N ASP A 27 10.92 -1.44 0.74
CA ASP A 27 10.34 -0.26 0.10
C ASP A 27 11.40 0.54 -0.67
N TRP A 28 12.59 0.68 -0.09
CA TRP A 28 13.71 1.35 -0.76
C TRP A 28 14.13 0.64 -2.06
N GLU A 29 14.26 -0.69 -2.04
CA GLU A 29 14.57 -1.46 -3.23
C GLU A 29 13.51 -1.28 -4.33
N ILE A 30 12.22 -1.30 -3.97
CA ILE A 30 11.12 -1.07 -4.91
C ILE A 30 11.20 0.34 -5.50
N ILE A 31 11.47 1.36 -4.69
CA ILE A 31 11.66 2.74 -5.14
C ILE A 31 12.83 2.84 -6.13
N CYS A 32 13.95 2.17 -5.83
CA CYS A 32 15.10 2.12 -6.73
C CYS A 32 14.77 1.46 -8.07
N ILE A 33 13.97 0.38 -8.05
CA ILE A 33 13.51 -0.29 -9.28
C ILE A 33 12.65 0.67 -10.12
N PHE A 34 11.67 1.36 -9.52
CA PHE A 34 10.86 2.33 -10.26
C PHE A 34 11.71 3.44 -10.88
N ARG A 35 12.65 3.99 -10.12
CA ARG A 35 13.57 5.03 -10.62
C ARG A 35 14.44 4.54 -11.75
N SER A 36 14.98 3.32 -11.67
CA SER A 36 15.78 2.72 -12.74
C SER A 36 14.99 2.51 -14.04
N GLN A 37 13.68 2.39 -13.94
CA GLN A 37 12.75 2.30 -15.08
C GLN A 37 12.29 3.67 -15.60
N GLY A 38 12.88 4.77 -15.11
CA GLY A 38 12.59 6.12 -15.56
C GLY A 38 11.35 6.76 -14.88
N CYS A 39 10.85 6.19 -13.78
CA CYS A 39 9.79 6.81 -13.01
C CYS A 39 10.35 7.91 -12.10
N VAL A 40 9.60 9.00 -11.95
CA VAL A 40 9.82 10.00 -10.89
C VAL A 40 9.05 9.55 -9.67
N VAL A 41 9.77 9.26 -8.57
CA VAL A 41 9.17 8.75 -7.33
C VAL A 41 9.36 9.76 -6.21
N GLU A 42 8.25 10.31 -5.71
CA GLU A 42 8.18 11.12 -4.52
C GLU A 42 7.82 10.24 -3.31
N GLN A 43 8.57 10.37 -2.23
CA GLN A 43 8.32 9.67 -0.96
C GLN A 43 7.53 10.57 -0.02
N LEU A 44 6.46 10.04 0.56
CA LEU A 44 5.61 10.78 1.48
C LEU A 44 5.21 9.91 2.67
N ASN A 45 5.57 10.35 3.88
CA ASN A 45 5.13 9.64 5.10
C ASN A 45 3.60 9.67 5.21
N SER A 46 3.01 8.55 5.59
CA SER A 46 1.55 8.38 5.64
C SER A 46 0.84 9.42 6.52
N HIS A 47 1.44 9.81 7.65
CA HIS A 47 0.90 10.83 8.55
C HIS A 47 0.92 12.26 7.97
N LYS A 48 1.71 12.50 6.91
CA LYS A 48 1.77 13.80 6.21
C LYS A 48 0.80 13.87 5.02
N VAL A 49 0.19 12.75 4.65
CA VAL A 49 -0.80 12.72 3.57
C VAL A 49 -2.06 13.46 3.99
N THR A 50 -2.55 14.32 3.10
CA THR A 50 -3.81 15.06 3.28
C THR A 50 -4.69 14.91 2.05
N ALA A 51 -6.00 15.11 2.20
CA ALA A 51 -6.94 15.10 1.08
C ALA A 51 -6.54 16.10 -0.02
N LYS A 52 -6.01 17.27 0.36
CA LYS A 52 -5.51 18.27 -0.58
C LYS A 52 -4.33 17.74 -1.41
N ILE A 53 -3.37 17.08 -0.78
CA ILE A 53 -2.22 16.47 -1.48
C ILE A 53 -2.72 15.41 -2.45
N ILE A 54 -3.59 14.49 -2.01
CA ILE A 54 -4.13 13.43 -2.86
C ILE A 54 -4.81 14.01 -4.10
N LYS A 55 -5.74 14.95 -3.93
CA LYS A 55 -6.47 15.59 -5.06
C LYS A 55 -5.53 16.28 -6.03
N ASN A 56 -4.55 17.01 -5.51
CA ASN A 56 -3.54 17.67 -6.35
C ASN A 56 -2.73 16.64 -7.16
N LYS A 57 -2.26 15.56 -6.52
CA LYS A 57 -1.46 14.54 -7.20
C LYS A 57 -2.28 13.75 -8.22
N ILE A 58 -3.55 13.46 -7.95
CA ILE A 58 -4.46 12.86 -8.93
C ILE A 58 -4.61 13.77 -10.15
N SER A 59 -4.85 15.07 -9.95
CA SER A 59 -5.01 16.04 -11.05
C SER A 59 -3.75 16.17 -11.91
N LEU A 60 -2.58 15.90 -11.35
CA LEU A 60 -1.29 15.88 -12.05
C LEU A 60 -0.95 14.51 -12.68
N GLY A 61 -1.86 13.52 -12.58
CA GLY A 61 -1.68 12.20 -13.18
C GLY A 61 -0.75 11.26 -12.42
N TYR A 62 -0.46 11.54 -11.15
CA TYR A 62 0.33 10.65 -10.32
C TYR A 62 -0.42 9.35 -10.02
N LYS A 63 0.33 8.24 -9.92
CA LYS A 63 -0.12 6.96 -9.38
C LYS A 63 0.42 6.79 -7.96
N PHE A 64 -0.26 5.98 -7.17
CA PHE A 64 0.10 5.79 -5.77
C PHE A 64 0.61 4.37 -5.54
N VAL A 65 1.68 4.26 -4.75
CA VAL A 65 2.15 3.01 -4.16
C VAL A 65 2.02 3.16 -2.66
N ILE A 66 1.21 2.32 -2.06
CA ILE A 66 0.90 2.38 -0.63
C ILE A 66 1.54 1.18 0.06
N SER A 67 2.52 1.44 0.90
CA SER A 67 3.19 0.40 1.67
C SER A 67 2.67 0.36 3.11
N ASN A 68 3.43 0.78 4.10
CA ASN A 68 2.93 0.89 5.46
C ASN A 68 2.05 2.13 5.60
N PHE A 69 0.79 1.94 5.98
CA PHE A 69 -0.19 3.03 6.02
C PHE A 69 -0.97 3.10 7.35
N THR A 70 -0.38 2.59 8.43
CA THR A 70 -1.06 2.56 9.75
C THR A 70 -1.35 3.94 10.31
N ARG A 71 -0.64 4.96 9.81
CA ARG A 71 -0.79 6.37 10.22
C ARG A 71 -1.53 7.22 9.16
N LEU A 72 -2.05 6.59 8.12
CA LEU A 72 -2.87 7.26 7.10
C LEU A 72 -4.26 7.54 7.67
N LYS A 73 -4.75 8.76 7.53
CA LYS A 73 -6.06 9.14 8.01
C LYS A 73 -7.17 8.44 7.22
N GLU A 74 -8.25 8.08 7.90
CA GLU A 74 -9.40 7.40 7.30
C GLU A 74 -9.96 8.16 6.09
N GLU A 75 -10.11 9.48 6.20
CA GLU A 75 -10.55 10.33 5.07
C GLU A 75 -9.63 10.21 3.83
N CYS A 76 -8.33 9.99 4.05
CA CYS A 76 -7.37 9.81 2.97
C CYS A 76 -7.46 8.41 2.36
N VAL A 77 -7.68 7.38 3.18
CA VAL A 77 -7.96 6.00 2.73
C VAL A 77 -9.21 6.00 1.85
N ASP A 78 -10.30 6.62 2.30
CA ASP A 78 -11.55 6.72 1.54
C ASP A 78 -11.38 7.44 0.21
N LEU A 79 -10.64 8.55 0.22
CA LEU A 79 -10.39 9.34 -0.98
C LEU A 79 -9.56 8.56 -2.01
N LEU A 80 -8.48 7.90 -1.56
CA LEU A 80 -7.65 7.05 -2.41
C LEU A 80 -8.48 5.91 -3.02
N THR A 81 -9.31 5.25 -2.20
CA THR A 81 -10.20 4.17 -2.61
C THR A 81 -11.13 4.57 -3.75
N LYS A 82 -11.70 5.78 -3.67
CA LYS A 82 -12.74 6.27 -4.58
C LYS A 82 -12.19 6.95 -5.82
N GLU A 83 -11.08 7.65 -5.72
CA GLU A 83 -10.66 8.63 -6.74
C GLU A 83 -9.28 8.36 -7.34
N SER A 84 -8.51 7.36 -6.84
CA SER A 84 -7.15 7.15 -7.32
C SER A 84 -6.90 5.75 -7.89
N GLU A 85 -5.79 5.62 -8.64
CA GLU A 85 -5.22 4.34 -8.99
C GLU A 85 -4.00 4.08 -8.10
N TYR A 86 -4.02 2.97 -7.38
CA TYR A 86 -2.94 2.60 -6.48
C TYR A 86 -2.70 1.08 -6.43
N ILE A 87 -1.52 0.73 -5.99
CA ILE A 87 -1.14 -0.62 -5.59
C ILE A 87 -0.76 -0.63 -4.11
N ILE A 88 -0.89 -1.78 -3.47
CA ILE A 88 -0.50 -1.99 -2.08
C ILE A 88 0.72 -2.91 -2.02
N ILE A 89 1.71 -2.54 -1.22
CA ILE A 89 2.83 -3.40 -0.82
C ILE A 89 2.52 -3.86 0.60
N GLU A 90 2.18 -5.15 0.74
CA GLU A 90 1.75 -5.70 2.02
C GLU A 90 2.92 -6.31 2.79
N HIS A 91 3.12 -5.85 4.03
CA HIS A 91 4.17 -6.37 4.91
C HIS A 91 3.64 -7.19 6.09
N ASP A 92 2.54 -6.77 6.73
CA ASP A 92 2.14 -7.25 8.05
C ASP A 92 0.63 -7.41 8.27
N HIS A 93 -0.13 -7.79 7.23
CA HIS A 93 -1.56 -8.08 7.32
C HIS A 93 -2.42 -6.91 7.86
N LYS A 94 -2.24 -5.70 7.31
CA LYS A 94 -2.99 -4.49 7.72
C LYS A 94 -4.50 -4.54 7.43
N TYR A 95 -4.98 -5.59 6.78
CA TYR A 95 -6.39 -5.91 6.62
C TYR A 95 -6.99 -6.66 7.83
N ILE A 96 -6.17 -7.00 8.84
CA ILE A 96 -6.60 -7.66 10.09
C ILE A 96 -6.41 -6.67 11.23
N LYS A 97 -7.41 -6.52 12.08
CA LYS A 97 -7.38 -5.57 13.21
C LYS A 97 -6.18 -5.81 14.15
N SER A 98 -5.82 -7.07 14.41
CA SER A 98 -4.64 -7.45 15.22
C SER A 98 -3.34 -7.46 14.42
N ARG A 99 -3.40 -7.40 13.10
CA ARG A 99 -2.28 -7.63 12.16
C ARG A 99 -1.58 -8.98 12.33
N ASN A 100 -2.25 -9.95 12.97
CA ASN A 100 -1.70 -11.27 13.23
C ASN A 100 -2.74 -12.36 12.93
N PRO A 101 -2.61 -13.08 11.81
CA PRO A 101 -3.51 -14.19 11.47
C PRO A 101 -3.23 -15.46 12.27
N MET A 102 -2.06 -15.59 12.91
CA MET A 102 -1.65 -16.82 13.60
C MET A 102 -2.52 -17.16 14.82
N GLY A 103 -3.23 -16.19 15.38
CA GLY A 103 -4.16 -16.40 16.49
C GLY A 103 -5.48 -17.08 16.09
N TYR A 104 -5.67 -17.41 14.81
CA TYR A 104 -6.92 -17.96 14.28
C TYR A 104 -6.68 -19.32 13.61
N PRO A 105 -7.61 -20.30 13.81
CA PRO A 105 -7.50 -21.62 13.16
C PRO A 105 -7.36 -21.45 11.64
N ASP A 106 -6.41 -22.20 11.06
CA ASP A 106 -6.13 -22.16 9.61
C ASP A 106 -5.95 -20.74 9.04
N PHE A 107 -5.46 -19.80 9.86
CA PHE A 107 -5.27 -18.37 9.50
C PHE A 107 -6.56 -17.69 9.02
N LYS A 108 -7.73 -18.25 9.31
CA LYS A 108 -9.02 -17.71 8.91
C LYS A 108 -9.55 -16.76 9.99
N VAL A 109 -9.53 -15.48 9.69
CA VAL A 109 -9.95 -14.41 10.60
C VAL A 109 -11.46 -14.20 10.53
N PRO A 110 -12.17 -14.05 11.65
CA PRO A 110 -13.58 -13.68 11.66
C PRO A 110 -13.84 -12.36 10.91
N GLU A 111 -14.97 -12.24 10.23
CA GLU A 111 -15.28 -11.08 9.38
C GLU A 111 -15.30 -9.76 10.17
N ASP A 112 -15.75 -9.78 11.43
CA ASP A 112 -15.77 -8.61 12.32
C ASP A 112 -14.36 -8.11 12.74
N LYS A 113 -13.31 -8.86 12.41
CA LYS A 113 -11.90 -8.50 12.63
C LYS A 113 -11.19 -8.07 11.36
N ILE A 114 -11.85 -8.17 10.20
CA ILE A 114 -11.33 -7.65 8.93
C ILE A 114 -11.57 -6.15 8.87
N ILE A 115 -10.53 -5.42 8.50
CA ILE A 115 -10.56 -3.95 8.31
C ILE A 115 -9.97 -3.60 6.94
N ASN A 116 -10.17 -2.39 6.48
CA ASN A 116 -9.62 -1.89 5.23
C ASN A 116 -10.02 -2.73 3.98
N TYR A 117 -11.10 -3.51 4.05
CA TYR A 117 -11.51 -4.41 2.99
C TYR A 117 -11.64 -3.71 1.63
N ASP A 118 -12.39 -2.60 1.59
CA ASP A 118 -12.63 -1.86 0.34
C ASP A 118 -11.35 -1.24 -0.21
N PHE A 119 -10.42 -0.83 0.66
CA PHE A 119 -9.13 -0.32 0.27
C PHE A 119 -8.28 -1.38 -0.44
N TYR A 120 -8.22 -2.61 0.07
CA TYR A 120 -7.54 -3.71 -0.61
C TYR A 120 -8.26 -4.11 -1.90
N LYS A 121 -9.59 -4.23 -1.87
CA LYS A 121 -10.39 -4.64 -3.01
C LYS A 121 -10.30 -3.66 -4.19
N SER A 122 -10.19 -2.37 -3.91
CA SER A 122 -10.12 -1.32 -4.94
C SER A 122 -8.70 -1.09 -5.47
N SER A 123 -7.67 -1.65 -4.83
CA SER A 123 -6.30 -1.58 -5.34
C SER A 123 -6.17 -2.30 -6.68
N LYS A 124 -5.29 -1.82 -7.54
CA LYS A 124 -4.99 -2.48 -8.83
C LYS A 124 -4.26 -3.81 -8.64
N ALA A 125 -3.48 -3.91 -7.57
CA ALA A 125 -2.80 -5.14 -7.14
C ALA A 125 -2.35 -4.97 -5.69
N THR A 126 -2.22 -6.08 -4.97
CA THR A 126 -1.55 -6.16 -3.67
C THR A 126 -0.36 -7.10 -3.79
N PHE A 127 0.84 -6.59 -3.54
CA PHE A 127 2.07 -7.38 -3.57
C PHE A 127 2.44 -7.83 -2.16
N CYS A 128 2.47 -9.13 -1.96
CA CYS A 128 2.89 -9.76 -0.72
C CYS A 128 4.35 -10.21 -0.81
N GLN A 129 5.01 -10.42 0.33
CA GLN A 129 6.41 -10.82 0.38
C GLN A 129 6.63 -12.31 0.10
N SER A 130 5.57 -13.12 0.11
CA SER A 130 5.65 -14.56 -0.18
C SER A 130 4.31 -15.09 -0.68
N SER A 131 4.35 -16.23 -1.37
CA SER A 131 3.14 -16.97 -1.76
C SER A 131 2.29 -17.40 -0.57
N PHE A 132 2.93 -17.69 0.57
CA PHE A 132 2.24 -18.03 1.81
C PHE A 132 1.43 -16.83 2.34
N GLN A 133 2.03 -15.64 2.38
CA GLN A 133 1.32 -14.41 2.77
C GLN A 133 0.17 -14.10 1.80
N THR A 134 0.38 -14.27 0.50
CA THR A 134 -0.67 -14.12 -0.51
C THR A 134 -1.84 -15.07 -0.25
N SER A 135 -1.57 -16.35 0.04
CA SER A 135 -2.63 -17.33 0.32
C SER A 135 -3.48 -16.97 1.54
N ILE A 136 -2.86 -16.39 2.57
CA ILE A 136 -3.58 -15.90 3.76
C ILE A 136 -4.45 -14.69 3.41
N LEU A 137 -3.92 -13.75 2.64
CA LEU A 137 -4.65 -12.56 2.20
C LEU A 137 -5.88 -12.95 1.37
N GLU A 138 -5.70 -13.78 0.34
CA GLU A 138 -6.78 -14.24 -0.54
C GLU A 138 -7.86 -15.00 0.24
N LYS A 139 -7.46 -15.87 1.16
CA LYS A 139 -8.39 -16.60 2.04
C LYS A 139 -9.29 -15.66 2.85
N ASN A 140 -8.74 -14.57 3.35
CA ASN A 140 -9.45 -13.64 4.24
C ASN A 140 -10.23 -12.57 3.49
N LEU A 141 -9.67 -12.01 2.42
CA LEU A 141 -10.32 -10.95 1.65
C LEU A 141 -11.15 -11.46 0.48
N LYS A 142 -11.01 -12.73 0.08
CA LYS A 142 -11.71 -13.32 -1.07
C LYS A 142 -11.51 -12.49 -2.36
N ILE A 143 -10.32 -11.96 -2.53
CA ILE A 143 -9.89 -11.21 -3.73
C ILE A 143 -8.79 -12.01 -4.43
N ASN A 144 -8.78 -11.95 -5.77
CA ASN A 144 -7.70 -12.50 -6.58
C ASN A 144 -6.73 -11.36 -6.91
N ASN A 145 -5.46 -11.57 -6.65
CA ASN A 145 -4.37 -10.62 -6.95
C ASN A 145 -3.68 -10.97 -8.26
#